data_f1827ca732e2213cc71e1e896fda4061
#
_entry.id   f1827ca732e2213cc71e1e896fda4061
#
_cell.length_a   1.000
_cell.length_b   1.000
_cell.length_c   1.000
_cell.angle_alpha   90.00
_cell.angle_beta   90.00
_cell.angle_gamma   90.00
#
_symmetry.space_group_name_H-M   'P 1'
#
loop_
_entity.id
_entity.type
_entity.pdbx_description
1 polymer ?
#
loop_
_entity_poly.entity_id
_entity_poly.type
_entity_poly.pdbx_seq_one_letter_code
_entity_poly.pdbx_strand_id
1 'polypeptide(L)'
;AAFAAGFIDAIVGGGGLIQTPVGLILLPSLPVATVIGTLKVPAFSGTSFAAFQYLKKVDLNWKLLGIMMLLAFPSAFLGSTLLTYVSNDFMKPLLLVVLSFLVIYTYAKKNFGQQIEKNISPQRQLLNAVAISFVVGLYDGFIGPGTGSFFVVAFIAIMGFDFLHASANAKMVNL
;
A
#
# COMPACT_ATOMS: atom_id res chain seq x y z
N ALA A 1 4.66 -4.76 19.03
CA ALA A 1 4.01 -4.07 17.89
C ALA A 1 4.80 -4.29 16.60
N ALA A 2 6.10 -3.94 16.51
CA ALA A 2 6.91 -4.00 15.28
C ALA A 2 6.96 -5.39 14.65
N PHE A 3 7.16 -6.45 15.41
CA PHE A 3 7.17 -7.83 14.92
C PHE A 3 5.81 -8.23 14.32
N ALA A 4 4.71 -7.97 15.04
CA ALA A 4 3.37 -8.28 14.56
C ALA A 4 3.03 -7.49 13.27
N ALA A 5 3.41 -6.22 13.22
CA ALA A 5 3.23 -5.39 12.05
C ALA A 5 4.04 -5.89 10.85
N GLY A 6 5.31 -6.26 11.03
CA GLY A 6 6.16 -6.84 10.00
C GLY A 6 5.63 -8.18 9.49
N PHE A 7 5.13 -9.03 10.39
CA PHE A 7 4.53 -10.32 10.03
C PHE A 7 3.27 -10.14 9.17
N ILE A 8 2.36 -9.25 9.58
CA ILE A 8 1.14 -8.95 8.81
C ILE A 8 1.49 -8.27 7.49
N ASP A 9 2.49 -7.37 7.50
CA ASP A 9 2.95 -6.72 6.27
C ASP A 9 3.49 -7.73 5.25
N ALA A 10 4.24 -8.72 5.70
CA ALA A 10 4.77 -9.75 4.82
C ALA A 10 3.68 -10.57 4.13
N ILE A 11 2.54 -10.79 4.78
CA ILE A 11 1.41 -11.58 4.24
C ILE A 11 0.50 -10.73 3.35
N VAL A 12 0.00 -9.60 3.85
CA VAL A 12 -1.11 -8.84 3.22
C VAL A 12 -0.74 -7.39 2.90
N GLY A 13 0.43 -6.90 3.28
CA GLY A 13 0.84 -5.51 3.04
C GLY A 13 0.19 -4.49 3.97
N GLY A 14 -0.29 -4.91 5.14
CA GLY A 14 -1.03 -4.07 6.09
C GLY A 14 -0.26 -3.68 7.37
N GLY A 15 1.06 -3.82 7.41
CA GLY A 15 1.87 -3.52 8.60
C GLY A 15 1.70 -2.10 9.14
N GLY A 16 1.53 -1.14 8.25
CA GLY A 16 1.27 0.25 8.61
C GLY A 16 -0.04 0.47 9.41
N LEU A 17 -1.04 -0.42 9.24
CA LEU A 17 -2.30 -0.36 9.99
C LEU A 17 -2.09 -0.58 11.50
N ILE A 18 -1.05 -1.31 11.88
CA ILE A 18 -0.69 -1.55 13.28
C ILE A 18 0.35 -0.53 13.74
N GLN A 19 1.38 -0.28 12.92
CA GLN A 19 2.49 0.59 13.31
C GLN A 19 2.05 2.05 13.50
N THR A 20 1.16 2.56 12.64
CA THR A 20 0.77 3.97 12.70
C THR A 20 0.00 4.31 13.97
N PRO A 21 -1.07 3.61 14.39
CA PRO A 21 -1.72 3.89 15.68
C PRO A 21 -0.77 3.79 16.86
N VAL A 22 0.08 2.76 16.88
CA VAL A 22 1.07 2.58 17.95
C VAL A 22 2.08 3.73 17.96
N GLY A 23 2.58 4.14 16.80
CA GLY A 23 3.50 5.27 16.69
C GLY A 23 2.88 6.58 17.19
N LEU A 24 1.63 6.86 16.84
CA LEU A 24 0.91 8.06 17.28
C LEU A 24 0.63 8.06 18.80
N ILE A 25 0.40 6.88 19.40
CA ILE A 25 0.20 6.75 20.85
C ILE A 25 1.52 6.91 21.61
N LEU A 26 2.62 6.33 21.09
CA LEU A 26 3.93 6.38 21.76
C LEU A 26 4.64 7.72 21.56
N LEU A 27 4.34 8.47 20.52
CA LEU A 27 4.99 9.72 20.15
C LEU A 27 3.96 10.86 20.00
N PRO A 28 3.15 11.16 21.02
CA PRO A 28 2.03 12.10 20.93
C PRO A 28 2.46 13.56 20.71
N SER A 29 3.70 13.88 21.07
CA SER A 29 4.29 15.21 20.93
C SER A 29 4.82 15.53 19.54
N LEU A 30 5.01 14.52 18.68
CA LEU A 30 5.51 14.71 17.35
C LEU A 30 4.38 15.02 16.35
N PRO A 31 4.65 15.82 15.31
CA PRO A 31 3.74 15.99 14.20
C PRO A 31 3.40 14.64 13.55
N VAL A 32 2.15 14.47 13.12
CA VAL A 32 1.67 13.24 12.48
C VAL A 32 2.53 12.89 11.26
N ALA A 33 2.89 13.87 10.44
CA ALA A 33 3.77 13.68 9.28
C ALA A 33 5.14 13.10 9.67
N THR A 34 5.71 13.57 10.78
CA THR A 34 7.00 13.05 11.29
C THR A 34 6.87 11.60 11.75
N VAL A 35 5.80 11.25 12.46
CA VAL A 35 5.54 9.87 12.90
C VAL A 35 5.39 8.96 11.69
N ILE A 36 4.54 9.32 10.72
CA ILE A 36 4.35 8.54 9.50
C ILE A 36 5.66 8.38 8.72
N GLY A 37 6.42 9.47 8.53
CA GLY A 37 7.71 9.44 7.84
C GLY A 37 8.73 8.52 8.52
N THR A 38 8.81 8.54 9.85
CA THR A 38 9.70 7.66 10.62
C THR A 38 9.34 6.19 10.44
N LEU A 39 8.05 5.87 10.36
CA LEU A 39 7.56 4.50 10.17
C LEU A 39 7.82 3.96 8.74
N LYS A 40 8.10 4.82 7.77
CA LYS A 40 8.47 4.39 6.41
C LYS A 40 9.82 3.63 6.38
N VAL A 41 10.76 3.94 7.26
CA VAL A 41 12.08 3.27 7.30
C VAL A 41 11.96 1.77 7.60
N PRO A 42 11.33 1.34 8.71
CA PRO A 42 11.12 -0.09 8.95
C PRO A 42 10.17 -0.74 7.92
N ALA A 43 9.17 0.00 7.41
CA ALA A 43 8.30 -0.50 6.36
C ALA A 43 9.07 -0.79 5.07
N PHE A 44 9.96 0.11 4.64
CA PHE A 44 10.84 -0.09 3.49
C PHE A 44 11.69 -1.35 3.64
N SER A 45 12.33 -1.55 4.80
CA SER A 45 13.15 -2.73 5.06
C SER A 45 12.35 -4.02 4.98
N GLY A 46 11.16 -4.05 5.58
CA GLY A 46 10.26 -5.21 5.54
C GLY A 46 9.73 -5.50 4.13
N THR A 47 9.32 -4.45 3.42
CA THR A 47 8.81 -4.57 2.04
C THR A 47 9.91 -5.01 1.08
N SER A 48 11.15 -4.50 1.21
CA SER A 48 12.29 -4.92 0.40
C SER A 48 12.57 -6.41 0.56
N PHE A 49 12.60 -6.90 1.79
CA PHE A 49 12.81 -8.33 2.04
C PHE A 49 11.67 -9.18 1.46
N ALA A 50 10.42 -8.77 1.64
CA ALA A 50 9.27 -9.46 1.07
C ALA A 50 9.30 -9.44 -0.46
N ALA A 51 9.58 -8.29 -1.09
CA ALA A 51 9.71 -8.13 -2.54
C ALA A 51 10.77 -9.09 -3.10
N PHE A 52 11.94 -9.18 -2.46
CA PHE A 52 13.00 -10.11 -2.85
C PHE A 52 12.56 -11.59 -2.80
N GLN A 53 11.75 -11.96 -1.81
CA GLN A 53 11.22 -13.33 -1.73
C GLN A 53 10.17 -13.62 -2.80
N TYR A 54 9.32 -12.63 -3.13
CA TYR A 54 8.34 -12.77 -4.22
C TYR A 54 9.02 -12.90 -5.59
N LEU A 55 10.09 -12.14 -5.84
CA LEU A 55 10.87 -12.21 -7.10
C LEU A 55 11.43 -13.60 -7.39
N LYS A 56 11.66 -14.41 -6.37
CA LYS A 56 12.13 -15.80 -6.53
C LYS A 56 11.04 -16.78 -6.91
N LYS A 57 9.77 -16.40 -6.77
CA LYS A 57 8.63 -17.33 -6.85
C LYS A 57 7.60 -16.93 -7.90
N VAL A 58 7.64 -15.68 -8.37
CA VAL A 58 6.60 -15.11 -9.25
C VAL A 58 7.26 -14.45 -10.45
N ASP A 59 6.82 -14.86 -11.64
CA ASP A 59 7.22 -14.19 -12.88
C ASP A 59 6.42 -12.91 -13.04
N LEU A 60 7.11 -11.77 -13.09
CA LEU A 60 6.50 -10.46 -13.18
C LEU A 60 6.63 -9.86 -14.58
N ASN A 61 5.60 -9.17 -15.03
CA ASN A 61 5.70 -8.36 -16.24
C ASN A 61 6.47 -7.06 -15.94
N TRP A 62 7.79 -7.10 -16.13
CA TRP A 62 8.70 -5.99 -15.81
C TRP A 62 8.37 -4.69 -16.55
N LYS A 63 7.82 -4.79 -17.78
CA LYS A 63 7.41 -3.61 -18.54
C LYS A 63 6.24 -2.89 -17.85
N LEU A 64 5.21 -3.64 -17.47
CA LEU A 64 4.05 -3.10 -16.77
C LEU A 64 4.43 -2.60 -15.38
N LEU A 65 5.22 -3.38 -14.66
CA LEU A 65 5.72 -3.06 -13.32
C LEU A 65 6.57 -1.78 -13.33
N GLY A 66 7.46 -1.62 -14.29
CA GLY A 66 8.28 -0.41 -14.44
C GLY A 66 7.43 0.85 -14.65
N ILE A 67 6.38 0.79 -15.47
CA ILE A 67 5.44 1.89 -15.66
C ILE A 67 4.73 2.22 -14.33
N MET A 68 4.29 1.20 -13.61
CA MET A 68 3.61 1.38 -12.32
C MET A 68 4.51 2.03 -11.29
N MET A 69 5.77 1.60 -11.17
CA MET A 69 6.76 2.18 -10.25
C MET A 69 7.08 3.64 -10.61
N LEU A 70 7.30 3.92 -11.91
CA LEU A 70 7.57 5.26 -12.42
C LEU A 70 6.43 6.25 -12.16
N LEU A 71 5.20 5.77 -12.03
CA LEU A 71 4.05 6.61 -11.72
C LEU A 71 3.76 6.68 -10.21
N ALA A 72 3.91 5.56 -9.50
CA ALA A 72 3.66 5.52 -8.06
C ALA A 72 4.63 6.43 -7.30
N PHE A 73 5.91 6.46 -7.68
CA PHE A 73 6.92 7.27 -7.00
C PHE A 73 6.60 8.78 -7.03
N PRO A 74 6.40 9.45 -8.18
CA PRO A 74 6.04 10.86 -8.18
C PRO A 74 4.68 11.14 -7.55
N SER A 75 3.73 10.20 -7.66
CA SER A 75 2.43 10.33 -7.00
C SER A 75 2.55 10.29 -5.47
N ALA A 76 3.38 9.39 -4.94
CA ALA A 76 3.67 9.33 -3.51
C ALA A 76 4.42 10.58 -3.03
N PHE A 77 5.33 11.11 -3.83
CA PHE A 77 6.01 12.38 -3.55
C PHE A 77 5.01 13.54 -3.47
N LEU A 78 4.07 13.63 -4.41
CA LEU A 78 2.98 14.61 -4.37
C LEU A 78 2.11 14.43 -3.12
N GLY A 79 1.74 13.20 -2.79
CA GLY A 79 0.97 12.89 -1.59
C GLY A 79 1.68 13.32 -0.30
N SER A 80 2.97 13.01 -0.18
CA SER A 80 3.77 13.41 1.00
C SER A 80 3.95 14.92 1.10
N THR A 81 4.05 15.61 -0.02
CA THR A 81 4.09 17.07 -0.05
C THR A 81 2.76 17.65 0.43
N LEU A 82 1.62 17.12 -0.04
CA LEU A 82 0.30 17.55 0.43
C LEU A 82 0.13 17.34 1.94
N LEU A 83 0.67 16.26 2.49
CA LEU A 83 0.63 15.99 3.93
C LEU A 83 1.27 17.11 4.76
N THR A 84 2.32 17.77 4.25
CA THR A 84 3.00 18.85 4.99
C THR A 84 2.15 20.10 5.17
N TYR A 85 1.14 20.30 4.32
CA TYR A 85 0.21 21.43 4.40
C TYR A 85 -1.01 21.17 5.28
N VAL A 86 -1.20 19.96 5.76
CA VAL A 86 -2.37 19.57 6.55
C VAL A 86 -2.07 19.64 8.04
N SER A 87 -2.98 20.28 8.80
CA SER A 87 -2.82 20.39 10.26
C SER A 87 -2.94 19.04 10.97
N ASN A 88 -2.23 18.89 12.10
CA ASN A 88 -2.29 17.69 12.92
C ASN A 88 -3.71 17.40 13.44
N ASP A 89 -4.49 18.46 13.72
CA ASP A 89 -5.85 18.34 14.24
C ASP A 89 -6.81 17.74 13.22
N PHE A 90 -6.56 17.98 11.92
CA PHE A 90 -7.30 17.35 10.85
C PHE A 90 -6.80 15.93 10.55
N MET A 91 -5.48 15.71 10.60
CA MET A 91 -4.88 14.42 10.25
C MET A 91 -5.24 13.30 11.22
N LYS A 92 -5.30 13.59 12.53
CA LYS A 92 -5.65 12.58 13.55
C LYS A 92 -7.02 11.94 13.31
N PRO A 93 -8.13 12.71 13.20
CA PRO A 93 -9.43 12.12 12.93
C PRO A 93 -9.51 11.49 11.53
N LEU A 94 -8.86 12.05 10.51
CA LEU A 94 -8.81 11.48 9.17
C LEU A 94 -8.18 10.08 9.19
N LEU A 95 -7.05 9.92 9.87
CA LEU A 95 -6.39 8.62 10.03
C LEU A 95 -7.29 7.61 10.74
N LEU A 96 -7.98 8.00 11.81
CA LEU A 96 -8.91 7.12 12.52
C LEU A 96 -10.04 6.64 11.60
N VAL A 97 -10.62 7.52 10.80
CA VAL A 97 -11.68 7.17 9.84
C VAL A 97 -11.15 6.20 8.79
N VAL A 98 -10.00 6.51 8.18
CA VAL A 98 -9.40 5.66 7.14
C VAL A 98 -9.00 4.30 7.70
N LEU A 99 -8.35 4.25 8.85
CA LEU A 99 -7.95 2.99 9.48
C LEU A 99 -9.17 2.15 9.88
N SER A 100 -10.21 2.76 10.42
CA SER A 100 -11.47 2.06 10.75
C SER A 100 -12.14 1.50 9.50
N PHE A 101 -12.21 2.30 8.43
CA PHE A 101 -12.75 1.85 7.14
C PHE A 101 -11.97 0.65 6.60
N LEU A 102 -10.64 0.70 6.64
CA LEU A 102 -9.79 -0.39 6.16
C LEU A 102 -10.00 -1.68 6.96
N VAL A 103 -10.08 -1.59 8.28
CA VAL A 103 -10.35 -2.75 9.14
C VAL A 103 -11.71 -3.36 8.80
N ILE A 104 -12.76 -2.54 8.72
CA ILE A 104 -14.12 -2.98 8.36
C ILE A 104 -14.14 -3.60 6.97
N TYR A 105 -13.52 -2.94 5.99
CA TYR A 105 -13.46 -3.43 4.62
C TYR A 105 -12.73 -4.77 4.51
N THR A 106 -11.59 -4.91 5.18
CA THR A 106 -10.82 -6.15 5.19
C THR A 106 -11.58 -7.29 5.85
N TYR A 107 -12.30 -7.01 6.95
CA TYR A 107 -13.12 -8.00 7.64
C TYR A 107 -14.36 -8.42 6.84
N ALA A 108 -15.01 -7.48 6.15
CA ALA A 108 -16.23 -7.74 5.37
C ALA A 108 -15.98 -8.59 4.10
N LYS A 109 -14.80 -8.47 3.50
CA LYS A 109 -14.44 -9.20 2.27
C LYS A 109 -13.78 -10.55 2.58
N LYS A 110 -14.56 -11.57 2.89
CA LYS A 110 -14.09 -12.94 3.19
C LYS A 110 -13.51 -13.71 1.99
N ASN A 111 -13.81 -13.31 0.75
CA ASN A 111 -13.41 -14.02 -0.47
C ASN A 111 -12.27 -13.30 -1.22
N PHE A 112 -11.30 -12.78 -0.48
CA PHE A 112 -10.12 -12.15 -1.05
C PHE A 112 -9.24 -13.20 -1.75
N GLY A 113 -9.02 -13.02 -3.06
CA GLY A 113 -8.02 -13.78 -3.79
C GLY A 113 -8.49 -15.03 -4.53
N GLN A 114 -9.79 -15.27 -4.64
CA GLN A 114 -10.27 -16.25 -5.63
C GLN A 114 -9.98 -15.71 -7.04
N GLN A 115 -9.32 -16.55 -7.84
CA GLN A 115 -8.98 -16.23 -9.23
C GLN A 115 -10.24 -15.87 -10.00
N ILE A 116 -10.37 -14.63 -10.38
CA ILE A 116 -11.30 -14.20 -11.40
C ILE A 116 -10.42 -13.92 -12.62
N GLU A 117 -10.29 -14.91 -13.50
CA GLU A 117 -9.62 -14.69 -14.80
C GLU A 117 -10.40 -13.61 -15.55
N LYS A 118 -9.88 -12.40 -15.50
CA LYS A 118 -10.41 -11.30 -16.32
C LYS A 118 -9.57 -11.24 -17.59
N ASN A 119 -10.19 -11.58 -18.70
CA ASN A 119 -9.57 -11.39 -20.01
C ASN A 119 -9.59 -9.89 -20.33
N ILE A 120 -8.56 -9.16 -19.88
CA ILE A 120 -8.44 -7.72 -20.03
C ILE A 120 -7.51 -7.43 -21.22
N SER A 121 -7.95 -6.60 -22.16
CA SER A 121 -7.09 -6.19 -23.26
C SER A 121 -5.83 -5.46 -22.76
N PRO A 122 -4.67 -5.58 -23.43
CA PRO A 122 -3.42 -4.94 -23.02
C PRO A 122 -3.54 -3.43 -22.79
N GLN A 123 -4.36 -2.75 -23.58
CA GLN A 123 -4.60 -1.31 -23.44
C GLN A 123 -5.35 -0.99 -22.13
N ARG A 124 -6.39 -1.76 -21.80
CA ARG A 124 -7.12 -1.60 -20.54
C ARG A 124 -6.26 -1.97 -19.34
N GLN A 125 -5.40 -2.98 -19.48
CA GLN A 125 -4.46 -3.36 -18.42
C GLN A 125 -3.48 -2.22 -18.13
N LEU A 126 -2.94 -1.57 -19.16
CA LEU A 126 -2.07 -0.42 -18.99
C LEU A 126 -2.80 0.78 -18.35
N LEU A 127 -4.01 1.10 -18.82
CA LEU A 127 -4.80 2.20 -18.25
C LEU A 127 -5.12 1.97 -16.77
N ASN A 128 -5.52 0.75 -16.42
CA ASN A 128 -5.78 0.36 -15.04
C ASN A 128 -4.50 0.45 -14.18
N ALA A 129 -3.37 -0.01 -14.69
CA ALA A 129 -2.08 0.07 -14.02
C ALA A 129 -1.70 1.53 -13.70
N VAL A 130 -1.84 2.42 -14.69
CA VAL A 130 -1.61 3.87 -14.54
C VAL A 130 -2.54 4.46 -13.47
N ALA A 131 -3.84 4.20 -13.56
CA ALA A 131 -4.82 4.74 -12.62
C ALA A 131 -4.59 4.24 -11.19
N ILE A 132 -4.36 2.94 -11.02
CA ILE A 132 -4.08 2.33 -9.71
C ILE A 132 -2.80 2.93 -9.12
N SER A 133 -1.72 2.99 -9.90
CA SER A 133 -0.43 3.49 -9.41
C SER A 133 -0.49 4.96 -9.01
N PHE A 134 -1.22 5.78 -9.77
CA PHE A 134 -1.41 7.18 -9.44
C PHE A 134 -2.23 7.37 -8.17
N VAL A 135 -3.42 6.75 -8.09
CA VAL A 135 -4.34 6.93 -6.96
C VAL A 135 -3.76 6.34 -5.68
N VAL A 136 -3.28 5.09 -5.73
CA VAL A 136 -2.77 4.40 -4.55
C VAL A 136 -1.40 4.96 -4.15
N GLY A 137 -0.57 5.38 -5.12
CA GLY A 137 0.69 6.07 -4.83
C GLY A 137 0.46 7.42 -4.13
N LEU A 138 -0.49 8.23 -4.61
CA LEU A 138 -0.87 9.49 -3.94
C LEU A 138 -1.34 9.25 -2.51
N TYR A 139 -2.19 8.23 -2.32
CA TYR A 139 -2.64 7.81 -0.99
C TYR A 139 -1.45 7.38 -0.11
N ASP A 140 -0.49 6.63 -0.65
CA ASP A 140 0.69 6.17 0.09
C ASP A 140 1.51 7.32 0.64
N GLY A 141 1.74 8.34 -0.17
CA GLY A 141 2.46 9.53 0.27
C GLY A 141 1.68 10.36 1.29
N PHE A 142 0.36 10.49 1.09
CA PHE A 142 -0.48 11.35 1.91
C PHE A 142 -0.86 10.72 3.27
N ILE A 143 -1.23 9.43 3.29
CA ILE A 143 -1.68 8.72 4.49
C ILE A 143 -0.75 7.56 4.82
N GLY A 144 -0.49 6.67 3.86
CA GLY A 144 0.45 5.56 3.91
C GLY A 144 -0.07 4.25 4.48
N PRO A 145 -0.66 4.18 5.67
CA PRO A 145 -1.09 2.91 6.25
C PRO A 145 -2.06 2.13 5.36
N GLY A 146 -1.75 0.85 5.13
CA GLY A 146 -2.61 -0.04 4.32
C GLY A 146 -2.39 0.03 2.80
N THR A 147 -1.46 0.82 2.30
CA THR A 147 -1.15 0.96 0.86
C THR A 147 -0.95 -0.38 0.19
N GLY A 148 -0.15 -1.28 0.78
CA GLY A 148 0.07 -2.61 0.24
C GLY A 148 -1.23 -3.39 0.05
N SER A 149 -2.14 -3.34 1.01
CA SER A 149 -3.46 -3.97 0.91
C SER A 149 -4.31 -3.34 -0.20
N PHE A 150 -4.27 -2.02 -0.37
CA PHE A 150 -4.99 -1.35 -1.46
C PHE A 150 -4.47 -1.76 -2.83
N PHE A 151 -3.15 -1.85 -3.00
CA PHE A 151 -2.57 -2.37 -4.24
C PHE A 151 -3.04 -3.80 -4.52
N VAL A 152 -2.95 -4.70 -3.53
CA VAL A 152 -3.40 -6.10 -3.68
C VAL A 152 -4.87 -6.15 -4.10
N VAL A 153 -5.73 -5.40 -3.39
CA VAL A 153 -7.17 -5.34 -3.71
C VAL A 153 -7.40 -4.84 -5.14
N ALA A 154 -6.76 -3.74 -5.51
CA ALA A 154 -6.93 -3.14 -6.83
C ALA A 154 -6.44 -4.08 -7.94
N PHE A 155 -5.31 -4.76 -7.74
CA PHE A 155 -4.78 -5.72 -8.71
C PHE A 155 -5.68 -6.95 -8.88
N ILE A 156 -6.26 -7.47 -7.79
CA ILE A 156 -7.23 -8.56 -7.88
C ILE A 156 -8.54 -8.07 -8.52
N ALA A 157 -9.12 -7.00 -7.99
CA ALA A 157 -10.46 -6.57 -8.36
C ALA A 157 -10.53 -5.94 -9.76
N ILE A 158 -9.51 -5.19 -10.16
CA ILE A 158 -9.51 -4.41 -11.40
C ILE A 158 -8.70 -5.10 -12.50
N MET A 159 -7.51 -5.63 -12.15
CA MET A 159 -6.63 -6.25 -13.14
C MET A 159 -6.82 -7.78 -13.26
N GLY A 160 -7.57 -8.41 -12.35
CA GLY A 160 -7.83 -9.85 -12.40
C GLY A 160 -6.62 -10.71 -12.03
N PHE A 161 -5.63 -10.17 -11.32
CA PHE A 161 -4.51 -10.94 -10.84
C PHE A 161 -4.96 -11.90 -9.73
N ASP A 162 -4.37 -13.08 -9.68
CA ASP A 162 -4.47 -13.93 -8.49
C ASP A 162 -3.75 -13.28 -7.30
N PHE A 163 -4.00 -13.81 -6.11
CA PHE A 163 -3.47 -13.24 -4.87
C PHE A 163 -1.94 -13.18 -4.85
N LEU A 164 -1.27 -14.20 -5.40
CA LEU A 164 0.19 -14.30 -5.38
C LEU A 164 0.83 -13.24 -6.29
N HIS A 165 0.35 -13.13 -7.54
CA HIS A 165 0.78 -12.09 -8.49
C HIS A 165 0.41 -10.69 -8.02
N ALA A 166 -0.79 -10.51 -7.45
CA ALA A 166 -1.21 -9.23 -6.89
C ALA A 166 -0.31 -8.80 -5.73
N SER A 167 0.02 -9.72 -4.82
CA SER A 167 0.91 -9.45 -3.69
C SER A 167 2.34 -9.13 -4.14
N ALA A 168 2.87 -9.88 -5.10
CA ALA A 168 4.20 -9.64 -5.64
C ALA A 168 4.31 -8.26 -6.30
N ASN A 169 3.37 -7.92 -7.20
CA ASN A 169 3.32 -6.60 -7.84
C ASN A 169 3.12 -5.47 -6.81
N ALA A 170 2.22 -5.67 -5.83
CA ALA A 170 1.98 -4.70 -4.78
C ALA A 170 3.25 -4.39 -3.97
N LYS A 171 4.03 -5.42 -3.59
CA LYS A 171 5.29 -5.24 -2.86
C LYS A 171 6.31 -4.47 -3.68
N MET A 172 6.41 -4.74 -4.98
CA MET A 172 7.35 -4.05 -5.86
C MET A 172 6.97 -2.58 -6.10
N VAL A 173 5.68 -2.29 -6.28
CA VAL A 173 5.21 -0.91 -6.53
C VAL A 173 5.22 -0.07 -5.26
N ASN A 174 5.03 -0.70 -4.09
CA ASN A 174 5.00 -0.04 -2.77
C ASN A 174 6.41 0.13 -2.15
N LEU A 175 7.46 -0.34 -2.82
CA LEU A 175 8.85 -0.22 -2.38
C LEU A 175 9.41 1.16 -2.66
#